data_7eb362ee7819176cd83743d184bfb031
#
_entry.id   7eb362ee7819176cd83743d184bfb031
#
_cell.length_a   1.000
_cell.length_b   1.000
_cell.length_c   1.000
_cell.angle_alpha   90.00
_cell.angle_beta   90.00
_cell.angle_gamma   90.00
#
_symmetry.space_group_name_H-M   'P 1'
#
loop_
_entity.id
_entity.type
_entity.pdbx_description
1 polymer ?
#
loop_
_entity_poly.entity_id
_entity_poly.type
_entity_poly.pdbx_seq_one_letter_code
_entity_poly.pdbx_strand_id
1 'polypeptide(L)'
;MSPSSPAGRSSATSVPLWQLLQGTAGVVAAVRSGRSLTALLDAQPPALRPGVQALSFQVMRWLGRAQALRVQLARKAPPAPADALLCSALALCWDDTLAPYSAFTLVDQTVEAARKNKDTRAQANFINACLRRFLRERAELIRVTDADPIAQWNHPLWWIHKVQADHPAQWPSILTASQSPAPMTLRVNASRSNVTDYLTQLQAVGLSGHAVGEFGIELTKAAPVQQLPGFAQGMVSVQDAAAQWAAPLLLQGLDTTQSLRILDACAAPGGKTGHLLEMCPSAQVTALDVDPARCERVQHNLDRLQVQARVIAADAAQSASWWDGAQFDAILLDAPCTASGIGRRHPDVRWLRRESDVGQLAAIQKKLLQTLWPLLKPGGHLVYCTCSIFLAEGHSQIQTFLQHNTDAVFLPSPGHLMPQNRTMSPSVQDNQTGEHDGFYYARLQKRP
;
A
#
# COMPACT_ATOMS: atom_id res chain seq x y z
N MET A 1 6.66 22.32 55.55
CA MET A 1 5.94 21.49 54.58
C MET A 1 6.65 21.62 53.25
N SER A 2 7.44 20.65 52.87
CA SER A 2 8.22 20.64 51.63
C SER A 2 7.33 20.10 50.49
N PRO A 3 7.39 20.64 49.24
CA PRO A 3 6.63 20.12 48.14
C PRO A 3 7.30 18.86 47.59
N SER A 4 6.49 17.81 47.45
CA SER A 4 6.84 16.54 46.82
C SER A 4 7.21 16.70 45.36
N SER A 5 8.39 16.18 44.96
CA SER A 5 8.83 16.05 43.57
C SER A 5 7.86 15.19 42.74
N PRO A 6 7.64 15.54 41.45
CA PRO A 6 6.84 14.71 40.58
C PRO A 6 7.61 13.45 40.18
N ALA A 7 6.91 12.32 40.27
CA ALA A 7 7.39 11.00 39.93
C ALA A 7 7.99 10.93 38.52
N GLY A 8 9.10 10.22 38.42
CA GLY A 8 9.91 10.04 37.22
C GLY A 8 9.10 9.47 36.04
N ARG A 9 9.24 10.10 34.89
CA ARG A 9 8.90 9.51 33.58
C ARG A 9 9.77 8.27 33.43
N SER A 10 9.16 7.10 33.44
CA SER A 10 9.78 5.85 33.02
C SER A 10 10.41 6.07 31.64
N SER A 11 11.72 6.13 31.55
CA SER A 11 12.45 6.11 30.29
C SER A 11 12.24 4.72 29.69
N ALA A 12 11.31 4.59 28.76
CA ALA A 12 11.26 3.41 27.92
C ALA A 12 12.65 3.25 27.29
N THR A 13 13.39 2.23 27.69
CA THR A 13 14.71 1.91 27.15
C THR A 13 14.57 1.73 25.65
N SER A 14 15.13 2.64 24.85
CA SER A 14 15.07 2.58 23.39
C SER A 14 15.74 1.27 22.94
N VAL A 15 15.06 0.54 22.06
CA VAL A 15 15.59 -0.70 21.49
C VAL A 15 16.93 -0.41 20.79
N PRO A 16 18.01 -1.15 21.10
CA PRO A 16 19.30 -0.97 20.45
C PRO A 16 19.24 -1.15 18.94
N LEU A 17 19.91 -0.28 18.18
CA LEU A 17 19.85 -0.29 16.70
C LEU A 17 20.33 -1.63 16.10
N TRP A 18 21.32 -2.29 16.68
CA TRP A 18 21.77 -3.60 16.21
C TRP A 18 20.65 -4.66 16.22
N GLN A 19 19.72 -4.61 17.18
CA GLN A 19 18.57 -5.52 17.22
C GLN A 19 17.57 -5.21 16.09
N LEU A 20 17.32 -3.93 15.82
CA LEU A 20 16.49 -3.50 14.71
C LEU A 20 17.09 -3.94 13.36
N LEU A 21 18.41 -3.81 13.20
CA LEU A 21 19.11 -4.25 11.99
C LEU A 21 19.06 -5.76 11.80
N GLN A 22 19.18 -6.56 12.89
CA GLN A 22 18.99 -8.01 12.82
C GLN A 22 17.57 -8.37 12.38
N GLY A 23 16.55 -7.76 13.00
CA GLY A 23 15.15 -7.96 12.62
C GLY A 23 14.90 -7.59 11.17
N THR A 24 15.42 -6.42 10.75
CA THR A 24 15.33 -5.96 9.35
C THR A 24 15.99 -6.93 8.38
N ALA A 25 17.21 -7.39 8.66
CA ALA A 25 17.90 -8.35 7.80
C ALA A 25 17.15 -9.68 7.69
N GLY A 26 16.56 -10.16 8.79
CA GLY A 26 15.70 -11.34 8.80
C GLY A 26 14.45 -11.16 7.92
N VAL A 27 13.79 -10.02 8.01
CA VAL A 27 12.65 -9.65 7.18
C VAL A 27 13.06 -9.57 5.70
N VAL A 28 14.17 -8.90 5.38
CA VAL A 28 14.69 -8.77 4.01
C VAL A 28 15.03 -10.15 3.41
N ALA A 29 15.69 -11.02 4.16
CA ALA A 29 15.98 -12.38 3.71
C ALA A 29 14.69 -13.17 3.42
N ALA A 30 13.69 -13.05 4.28
CA ALA A 30 12.42 -13.74 4.13
C ALA A 30 11.59 -13.19 2.94
N VAL A 31 11.57 -11.88 2.70
CA VAL A 31 10.92 -11.29 1.50
C VAL A 31 11.62 -11.79 0.24
N ARG A 32 12.94 -11.82 0.21
CA ARG A 32 13.70 -12.36 -0.94
C ARG A 32 13.44 -13.85 -1.19
N SER A 33 12.96 -14.58 -0.19
CA SER A 33 12.50 -15.99 -0.34
C SER A 33 11.00 -16.11 -0.69
N GLY A 34 10.29 -14.98 -0.92
CA GLY A 34 8.90 -14.96 -1.39
C GLY A 34 7.85 -14.75 -0.29
N ARG A 35 8.24 -14.39 0.94
CA ARG A 35 7.28 -14.14 2.02
C ARG A 35 6.84 -12.68 2.07
N SER A 36 5.55 -12.44 2.37
CA SER A 36 4.99 -11.08 2.48
C SER A 36 5.60 -10.29 3.64
N LEU A 37 5.98 -9.04 3.36
CA LEU A 37 6.49 -8.09 4.37
C LEU A 37 5.49 -7.87 5.50
N THR A 38 4.20 -7.71 5.20
CA THR A 38 3.15 -7.49 6.19
C THR A 38 3.11 -8.62 7.22
N ALA A 39 3.03 -9.87 6.77
CA ALA A 39 2.99 -11.03 7.66
C ALA A 39 4.28 -11.16 8.52
N LEU A 40 5.44 -10.80 7.93
CA LEU A 40 6.71 -10.82 8.64
C LEU A 40 6.80 -9.74 9.72
N LEU A 41 6.23 -8.56 9.48
CA LEU A 41 6.17 -7.47 10.46
C LEU A 41 5.16 -7.76 11.57
N ASP A 42 4.02 -8.37 11.25
CA ASP A 42 3.03 -8.79 12.26
C ASP A 42 3.59 -9.83 13.24
N ALA A 43 4.50 -10.67 12.76
CA ALA A 43 5.20 -11.67 13.58
C ALA A 43 6.35 -11.08 14.44
N GLN A 44 6.73 -9.81 14.26
CA GLN A 44 7.79 -9.19 15.08
C GLN A 44 7.32 -8.94 16.52
N PRO A 45 8.22 -9.07 17.50
CA PRO A 45 7.94 -8.64 18.87
C PRO A 45 7.43 -7.18 18.89
N PRO A 46 6.40 -6.85 19.70
CA PRO A 46 5.81 -5.50 19.71
C PRO A 46 6.81 -4.36 19.89
N ALA A 47 7.83 -4.56 20.73
CA ALA A 47 8.87 -3.56 20.98
C ALA A 47 9.78 -3.31 19.76
N LEU A 48 10.00 -4.31 18.91
CA LEU A 48 10.85 -4.21 17.72
C LEU A 48 10.09 -3.73 16.48
N ARG A 49 8.79 -4.07 16.40
CA ARG A 49 7.96 -3.90 15.20
C ARG A 49 8.06 -2.51 14.58
N PRO A 50 7.90 -1.38 15.30
CA PRO A 50 7.93 -0.05 14.68
C PRO A 50 9.28 0.25 14.01
N GLY A 51 10.39 -0.05 14.69
CA GLY A 51 11.74 0.19 14.16
C GLY A 51 12.08 -0.74 12.99
N VAL A 52 11.78 -2.04 13.12
CA VAL A 52 11.98 -3.01 12.03
C VAL A 52 11.12 -2.65 10.81
N GLN A 53 9.87 -2.22 11.01
CA GLN A 53 9.01 -1.76 9.91
C GLN A 53 9.60 -0.56 9.19
N ALA A 54 9.99 0.48 9.91
CA ALA A 54 10.56 1.69 9.32
C ALA A 54 11.82 1.38 8.48
N LEU A 55 12.75 0.62 9.06
CA LEU A 55 13.99 0.22 8.36
C LEU A 55 13.72 -0.71 7.19
N SER A 56 12.84 -1.71 7.35
CA SER A 56 12.50 -2.65 6.26
C SER A 56 11.86 -1.94 5.08
N PHE A 57 10.96 -0.96 5.31
CA PHE A 57 10.35 -0.18 4.24
C PHE A 57 11.39 0.60 3.46
N GLN A 58 12.34 1.25 4.15
CA GLN A 58 13.42 1.97 3.49
C GLN A 58 14.33 1.02 2.71
N VAL A 59 14.73 -0.11 3.31
CA VAL A 59 15.56 -1.12 2.64
C VAL A 59 14.88 -1.65 1.38
N MET A 60 13.57 -1.98 1.44
CA MET A 60 12.84 -2.49 0.29
C MET A 60 12.76 -1.47 -0.86
N ARG A 61 12.69 -0.17 -0.55
CA ARG A 61 12.70 0.90 -1.58
C ARG A 61 14.02 0.97 -2.33
N TRP A 62 15.14 0.67 -1.66
CA TRP A 62 16.50 0.80 -2.19
C TRP A 62 17.22 -0.54 -2.37
N LEU A 63 16.47 -1.65 -2.36
CA LEU A 63 17.05 -3.00 -2.41
C LEU A 63 17.81 -3.26 -3.71
N GLY A 64 17.31 -2.77 -4.85
CA GLY A 64 18.00 -2.89 -6.14
C GLY A 64 19.38 -2.21 -6.11
N ARG A 65 19.44 -0.98 -5.63
CA ARG A 65 20.70 -0.24 -5.43
C ARG A 65 21.65 -1.00 -4.51
N ALA A 66 21.15 -1.44 -3.37
CA ALA A 66 21.96 -2.17 -2.38
C ALA A 66 22.54 -3.47 -2.94
N GLN A 67 21.78 -4.21 -3.71
CA GLN A 67 22.24 -5.45 -4.35
C GLN A 67 23.32 -5.18 -5.41
N ALA A 68 23.16 -4.15 -6.24
CA ALA A 68 24.17 -3.75 -7.21
C ALA A 68 25.48 -3.33 -6.52
N LEU A 69 25.39 -2.49 -5.48
CA LEU A 69 26.55 -2.11 -4.67
C LEU A 69 27.24 -3.33 -4.04
N ARG A 70 26.47 -4.29 -3.51
CA ARG A 70 27.01 -5.52 -2.95
C ARG A 70 27.79 -6.33 -4.00
N VAL A 71 27.30 -6.39 -5.23
CA VAL A 71 28.02 -7.07 -6.33
C VAL A 71 29.36 -6.41 -6.61
N GLN A 72 29.46 -5.08 -6.59
CA GLN A 72 30.70 -4.33 -6.77
C GLN A 72 31.68 -4.54 -5.59
N LEU A 73 31.17 -4.68 -4.39
CA LEU A 73 31.97 -4.87 -3.18
C LEU A 73 32.44 -6.33 -3.00
N ALA A 74 31.64 -7.28 -3.46
CA ALA A 74 31.92 -8.72 -3.31
C ALA A 74 31.39 -9.49 -4.52
N ARG A 75 32.29 -10.01 -5.36
CA ARG A 75 31.91 -10.81 -6.54
C ARG A 75 31.13 -12.07 -6.16
N LYS A 76 31.57 -12.76 -5.09
CA LYS A 76 30.84 -13.93 -4.55
C LYS A 76 29.92 -13.47 -3.43
N ALA A 77 28.63 -13.83 -3.56
CA ALA A 77 27.65 -13.53 -2.52
C ALA A 77 28.03 -14.27 -1.21
N PRO A 78 27.99 -13.59 -0.05
CA PRO A 78 28.10 -14.24 1.24
C PRO A 78 26.84 -15.10 1.52
N PRO A 79 26.82 -15.94 2.59
CA PRO A 79 25.60 -16.65 3.01
C PRO A 79 24.40 -15.72 3.13
N ALA A 80 23.20 -16.21 2.80
CA ALA A 80 21.99 -15.38 2.67
C ALA A 80 21.68 -14.45 3.87
N PRO A 81 21.85 -14.86 5.15
CA PRO A 81 21.66 -13.96 6.27
C PRO A 81 22.67 -12.79 6.30
N ALA A 82 23.93 -13.05 5.96
CA ALA A 82 24.98 -12.04 5.90
C ALA A 82 24.78 -11.10 4.69
N ASP A 83 24.36 -11.64 3.55
CA ASP A 83 24.01 -10.87 2.35
C ASP A 83 22.83 -9.92 2.63
N ALA A 84 21.81 -10.41 3.31
CA ALA A 84 20.65 -9.59 3.68
C ALA A 84 21.05 -8.46 4.66
N LEU A 85 21.90 -8.75 5.65
CA LEU A 85 22.37 -7.73 6.59
C LEU A 85 23.24 -6.68 5.89
N LEU A 86 24.16 -7.10 5.02
CA LEU A 86 24.99 -6.18 4.23
C LEU A 86 24.15 -5.32 3.28
N CYS A 87 23.23 -5.92 2.53
CA CYS A 87 22.32 -5.18 1.66
C CYS A 87 21.43 -4.21 2.46
N SER A 88 20.96 -4.60 3.64
CA SER A 88 20.19 -3.69 4.51
C SER A 88 21.01 -2.47 4.91
N ALA A 89 22.25 -2.67 5.34
CA ALA A 89 23.13 -1.55 5.69
C ALA A 89 23.43 -0.65 4.48
N LEU A 90 23.72 -1.24 3.32
CA LEU A 90 23.97 -0.48 2.07
C LEU A 90 22.74 0.35 1.67
N ALA A 91 21.55 -0.22 1.73
CA ALA A 91 20.30 0.48 1.43
C ALA A 91 20.03 1.66 2.38
N LEU A 92 20.52 1.60 3.61
CA LEU A 92 20.33 2.64 4.61
C LEU A 92 21.40 3.73 4.59
N CYS A 93 22.56 3.50 3.92
CA CYS A 93 23.67 4.45 3.90
C CYS A 93 24.17 4.84 2.50
N TRP A 94 23.52 4.38 1.42
CA TRP A 94 23.98 4.70 0.06
C TRP A 94 23.87 6.19 -0.28
N ASP A 95 22.86 6.87 0.29
CA ASP A 95 22.60 8.30 0.14
C ASP A 95 22.49 8.95 1.52
N ASP A 96 23.34 9.96 1.78
CA ASP A 96 23.39 10.64 3.08
C ASP A 96 22.14 11.47 3.36
N THR A 97 21.42 11.92 2.33
CA THR A 97 20.17 12.69 2.47
C THR A 97 19.01 11.84 2.92
N LEU A 98 19.06 10.53 2.65
CA LEU A 98 18.04 9.54 2.98
C LEU A 98 18.42 8.71 4.22
N ALA A 99 19.66 8.79 4.67
CA ALA A 99 20.18 7.95 5.75
C ALA A 99 19.50 8.27 7.09
N PRO A 100 18.88 7.28 7.78
CA PRO A 100 18.22 7.50 9.07
C PRO A 100 19.21 7.66 10.23
N TYR A 101 20.47 7.28 10.02
CA TYR A 101 21.55 7.34 10.99
C TYR A 101 22.85 7.74 10.30
N SER A 102 23.83 8.27 11.06
CA SER A 102 25.15 8.53 10.52
C SER A 102 25.79 7.25 9.97
N ALA A 103 26.60 7.39 8.92
CA ALA A 103 27.30 6.26 8.32
C ALA A 103 28.17 5.48 9.33
N PHE A 104 28.83 6.21 10.27
CA PHE A 104 29.59 5.60 11.36
C PHE A 104 28.73 4.72 12.26
N THR A 105 27.59 5.25 12.72
CA THR A 105 26.64 4.51 13.56
C THR A 105 26.10 3.27 12.83
N LEU A 106 25.75 3.40 11.55
CA LEU A 106 25.24 2.26 10.76
C LEU A 106 26.29 1.16 10.61
N VAL A 107 27.54 1.50 10.31
CA VAL A 107 28.62 0.51 10.19
C VAL A 107 28.85 -0.20 11.52
N ASP A 108 29.03 0.56 12.61
CA ASP A 108 29.28 0.01 13.96
C ASP A 108 28.16 -0.94 14.39
N GLN A 109 26.92 -0.49 14.30
CA GLN A 109 25.75 -1.25 14.74
C GLN A 109 25.44 -2.44 13.81
N THR A 110 25.80 -2.37 12.52
CA THR A 110 25.69 -3.51 11.61
C THR A 110 26.70 -4.60 11.94
N VAL A 111 27.94 -4.21 12.27
CA VAL A 111 28.99 -5.16 12.69
C VAL A 111 28.63 -5.80 14.05
N GLU A 112 28.08 -5.03 14.97
CA GLU A 112 27.57 -5.55 16.24
C GLU A 112 26.39 -6.52 16.02
N ALA A 113 25.46 -6.18 15.14
CA ALA A 113 24.38 -7.08 14.73
C ALA A 113 24.93 -8.41 14.16
N ALA A 114 25.95 -8.32 13.30
CA ALA A 114 26.58 -9.52 12.74
C ALA A 114 27.25 -10.40 13.82
N ARG A 115 27.96 -9.79 14.77
CA ARG A 115 28.67 -10.52 15.84
C ARG A 115 27.72 -11.23 16.80
N LYS A 116 26.57 -10.62 17.09
CA LYS A 116 25.59 -11.16 18.05
C LYS A 116 24.67 -12.23 17.46
N ASN A 117 24.67 -12.44 16.14
CA ASN A 117 23.86 -13.45 15.48
C ASN A 117 24.73 -14.63 15.05
N LYS A 118 24.35 -15.84 15.47
CA LYS A 118 25.09 -17.09 15.14
C LYS A 118 25.25 -17.32 13.64
N ASP A 119 24.26 -16.90 12.83
CA ASP A 119 24.21 -17.16 11.38
C ASP A 119 25.05 -16.14 10.58
N THR A 120 25.50 -15.04 11.21
CA THR A 120 26.29 -13.98 10.55
C THR A 120 27.64 -13.70 11.22
N ARG A 121 27.87 -14.27 12.42
CA ARG A 121 29.08 -14.00 13.23
C ARG A 121 30.39 -14.24 12.47
N ALA A 122 30.46 -15.34 11.69
CA ALA A 122 31.66 -15.65 10.90
C ALA A 122 31.94 -14.61 9.81
N GLN A 123 30.95 -13.85 9.36
CA GLN A 123 31.05 -12.83 8.32
C GLN A 123 31.16 -11.39 8.85
N ALA A 124 31.23 -11.17 10.16
CA ALA A 124 31.27 -9.83 10.75
C ALA A 124 32.43 -8.97 10.22
N ASN A 125 33.63 -9.55 10.11
CA ASN A 125 34.80 -8.84 9.57
C ASN A 125 34.67 -8.54 8.08
N PHE A 126 34.09 -9.47 7.32
CA PHE A 126 33.79 -9.29 5.90
C PHE A 126 32.78 -8.14 5.68
N ILE A 127 31.68 -8.11 6.45
CA ILE A 127 30.66 -7.04 6.41
C ILE A 127 31.31 -5.69 6.72
N ASN A 128 32.14 -5.62 7.78
CA ASN A 128 32.87 -4.41 8.15
C ASN A 128 33.79 -3.93 7.01
N ALA A 129 34.53 -4.83 6.39
CA ALA A 129 35.42 -4.49 5.27
C ALA A 129 34.64 -3.94 4.06
N CYS A 130 33.52 -4.59 3.70
CA CYS A 130 32.66 -4.13 2.62
C CYS A 130 32.08 -2.73 2.91
N LEU A 131 31.54 -2.49 4.08
CA LEU A 131 30.93 -1.20 4.43
C LEU A 131 31.97 -0.08 4.50
N ARG A 132 33.16 -0.34 5.08
CA ARG A 132 34.27 0.64 5.08
C ARG A 132 34.77 0.94 3.66
N ARG A 133 34.87 -0.07 2.79
CA ARG A 133 35.23 0.13 1.38
C ARG A 133 34.16 0.96 0.69
N PHE A 134 32.87 0.65 0.89
CA PHE A 134 31.76 1.45 0.34
C PHE A 134 31.90 2.92 0.74
N LEU A 135 32.08 3.23 2.02
CA LEU A 135 32.18 4.63 2.48
C LEU A 135 33.38 5.37 1.87
N ARG A 136 34.50 4.68 1.65
CA ARG A 136 35.71 5.25 1.05
C ARG A 136 35.56 5.48 -0.45
N GLU A 137 34.86 4.59 -1.16
CA GLU A 137 34.75 4.57 -2.62
C GLU A 137 33.33 4.92 -3.08
N ARG A 138 32.50 5.53 -2.22
CA ARG A 138 31.06 5.72 -2.39
C ARG A 138 30.69 6.34 -3.74
N ALA A 139 31.26 7.50 -4.06
CA ALA A 139 30.91 8.23 -5.29
C ALA A 139 31.13 7.39 -6.56
N GLU A 140 32.26 6.69 -6.62
CA GLU A 140 32.58 5.84 -7.78
C GLU A 140 31.66 4.60 -7.84
N LEU A 141 31.43 3.94 -6.71
CA LEU A 141 30.55 2.77 -6.66
C LEU A 141 29.11 3.12 -7.05
N ILE A 142 28.61 4.29 -6.64
CA ILE A 142 27.27 4.77 -7.06
C ILE A 142 27.28 5.02 -8.56
N ARG A 143 28.26 5.76 -9.10
CA ARG A 143 28.39 6.04 -10.52
C ARG A 143 28.41 4.77 -11.37
N VAL A 144 29.14 3.74 -10.95
CA VAL A 144 29.18 2.45 -11.63
C VAL A 144 27.82 1.75 -11.61
N THR A 145 27.11 1.81 -10.47
CA THR A 145 25.79 1.15 -10.33
C THR A 145 24.66 1.97 -10.96
N ASP A 146 24.85 3.24 -11.30
CA ASP A 146 23.85 4.04 -12.04
C ASP A 146 23.60 3.52 -13.47
N ALA A 147 24.53 2.77 -14.03
CA ALA A 147 24.35 2.09 -15.32
C ALA A 147 23.41 0.87 -15.25
N ASP A 148 23.11 0.34 -14.07
CA ASP A 148 22.19 -0.78 -13.87
C ASP A 148 20.75 -0.25 -13.69
N PRO A 149 19.81 -0.55 -14.62
CA PRO A 149 18.43 -0.10 -14.51
C PRO A 149 17.75 -0.55 -13.21
N ILE A 150 18.08 -1.76 -12.70
CA ILE A 150 17.51 -2.27 -11.44
C ILE A 150 18.00 -1.41 -10.26
N ALA A 151 19.24 -1.00 -10.26
CA ALA A 151 19.80 -0.12 -9.23
C ALA A 151 19.27 1.30 -9.35
N GLN A 152 19.13 1.82 -10.55
CA GLN A 152 18.64 3.17 -10.81
C GLN A 152 17.17 3.31 -10.37
N TRP A 153 16.32 2.40 -10.82
CA TRP A 153 14.87 2.49 -10.63
C TRP A 153 14.35 1.68 -9.44
N ASN A 154 15.16 0.82 -8.83
CA ASN A 154 14.78 -0.06 -7.71
C ASN A 154 13.55 -0.92 -7.97
N HIS A 155 13.43 -1.43 -9.19
CA HIS A 155 12.41 -2.37 -9.63
C HIS A 155 13.05 -3.51 -10.44
N PRO A 156 12.43 -4.70 -10.47
CA PRO A 156 12.86 -5.77 -11.39
C PRO A 156 12.80 -5.31 -12.86
N LEU A 157 13.68 -5.83 -13.69
CA LEU A 157 13.80 -5.39 -15.10
C LEU A 157 12.48 -5.58 -15.88
N TRP A 158 11.79 -6.71 -15.69
CA TRP A 158 10.49 -6.96 -16.33
C TRP A 158 9.45 -5.88 -15.98
N TRP A 159 9.47 -5.41 -14.72
CA TRP A 159 8.56 -4.36 -14.26
C TRP A 159 8.86 -3.03 -14.92
N ILE A 160 10.16 -2.67 -14.98
CA ILE A 160 10.59 -1.45 -15.66
C ILE A 160 10.13 -1.46 -17.12
N HIS A 161 10.39 -2.55 -17.85
CA HIS A 161 9.96 -2.70 -19.24
C HIS A 161 8.45 -2.64 -19.41
N LYS A 162 7.70 -3.28 -18.48
CA LYS A 162 6.24 -3.27 -18.50
C LYS A 162 5.69 -1.85 -18.31
N VAL A 163 6.21 -1.08 -17.34
CA VAL A 163 5.78 0.31 -17.13
C VAL A 163 6.17 1.20 -18.31
N GLN A 164 7.35 1.00 -18.90
CA GLN A 164 7.78 1.71 -20.13
C GLN A 164 6.82 1.44 -21.30
N ALA A 165 6.41 0.20 -21.50
CA ALA A 165 5.50 -0.16 -22.58
C ALA A 165 4.08 0.37 -22.35
N ASP A 166 3.57 0.27 -21.12
CA ASP A 166 2.21 0.70 -20.78
C ASP A 166 2.07 2.23 -20.69
N HIS A 167 3.14 2.95 -20.26
CA HIS A 167 3.11 4.40 -19.98
C HIS A 167 4.38 5.11 -20.52
N PRO A 168 4.62 5.13 -21.85
CA PRO A 168 5.88 5.58 -22.43
C PRO A 168 6.24 7.03 -22.09
N ALA A 169 5.25 7.91 -21.89
CA ALA A 169 5.50 9.32 -21.52
C ALA A 169 5.72 9.55 -20.02
N GLN A 170 5.24 8.64 -19.14
CA GLN A 170 5.16 8.88 -17.69
C GLN A 170 5.97 7.87 -16.86
N TRP A 171 6.53 6.82 -17.48
CA TRP A 171 7.19 5.74 -16.75
C TRP A 171 8.28 6.20 -15.75
N PRO A 172 9.11 7.25 -16.03
CA PRO A 172 10.12 7.67 -15.06
C PRO A 172 9.49 8.24 -13.78
N SER A 173 8.45 9.06 -13.91
CA SER A 173 7.75 9.65 -12.76
C SER A 173 7.01 8.58 -11.95
N ILE A 174 6.40 7.59 -12.59
CA ILE A 174 5.73 6.45 -11.93
C ILE A 174 6.71 5.64 -11.08
N LEU A 175 7.87 5.26 -11.64
CA LEU A 175 8.88 4.50 -10.91
C LEU A 175 9.49 5.32 -9.76
N THR A 176 9.75 6.61 -9.99
CA THR A 176 10.29 7.52 -8.96
C THR A 176 9.29 7.73 -7.82
N ALA A 177 8.00 7.95 -8.11
CA ALA A 177 6.98 8.12 -7.09
C ALA A 177 6.92 6.94 -6.11
N SER A 178 7.13 5.72 -6.61
CA SER A 178 7.12 4.52 -5.77
C SER A 178 8.33 4.36 -4.84
N GLN A 179 9.39 5.18 -5.01
CA GLN A 179 10.57 5.20 -4.13
C GLN A 179 10.39 6.08 -2.89
N SER A 180 9.37 6.95 -2.87
CA SER A 180 9.07 7.83 -1.74
C SER A 180 8.13 7.16 -0.72
N PRO A 181 8.16 7.57 0.56
CA PRO A 181 7.11 7.22 1.51
C PRO A 181 5.75 7.74 1.05
N ALA A 182 4.70 6.94 1.23
CA ALA A 182 3.35 7.40 0.98
C ALA A 182 2.89 8.36 2.09
N PRO A 183 2.10 9.40 1.78
CA PRO A 183 1.48 10.23 2.81
C PRO A 183 0.46 9.41 3.61
N MET A 184 0.19 9.85 4.83
CA MET A 184 -0.92 9.33 5.62
C MET A 184 -2.16 10.13 5.30
N THR A 185 -3.07 9.52 4.56
CA THR A 185 -4.35 10.13 4.19
C THR A 185 -5.46 9.51 5.02
N LEU A 186 -6.33 10.36 5.54
CA LEU A 186 -7.51 10.01 6.30
C LEU A 186 -8.74 10.20 5.42
N ARG A 187 -9.75 9.35 5.56
CA ARG A 187 -11.11 9.58 5.10
C ARG A 187 -11.97 9.94 6.30
N VAL A 188 -12.57 11.11 6.27
CA VAL A 188 -13.54 11.55 7.27
C VAL A 188 -14.86 10.84 7.03
N ASN A 189 -15.46 10.31 8.09
CA ASN A 189 -16.78 9.68 8.02
C ASN A 189 -17.87 10.78 7.91
N ALA A 190 -18.44 10.92 6.72
CA ALA A 190 -19.41 11.95 6.40
C ALA A 190 -20.72 11.87 7.21
N SER A 191 -21.04 10.68 7.77
CA SER A 191 -22.19 10.52 8.66
C SER A 191 -21.97 11.08 10.07
N ARG A 192 -20.71 11.46 10.42
CA ARG A 192 -20.32 11.86 11.78
C ARG A 192 -19.63 13.20 11.87
N SER A 193 -18.94 13.62 10.79
CA SER A 193 -18.18 14.87 10.73
C SER A 193 -17.98 15.29 9.28
N ASN A 194 -17.37 16.45 9.10
CA ASN A 194 -16.90 16.92 7.81
C ASN A 194 -15.40 17.25 7.88
N VAL A 195 -14.78 17.46 6.72
CA VAL A 195 -13.33 17.72 6.61
C VAL A 195 -12.90 18.95 7.39
N THR A 196 -13.67 20.05 7.35
CA THR A 196 -13.35 21.31 8.03
C THR A 196 -13.33 21.15 9.54
N ASP A 197 -14.39 20.54 10.09
CA ASP A 197 -14.50 20.31 11.53
C ASP A 197 -13.44 19.34 12.03
N TYR A 198 -13.13 18.31 11.24
CA TYR A 198 -12.12 17.34 11.63
C TYR A 198 -10.69 17.92 11.57
N LEU A 199 -10.39 18.83 10.62
CA LEU A 199 -9.13 19.59 10.61
C LEU A 199 -8.97 20.42 11.89
N THR A 200 -10.05 21.04 12.37
CA THR A 200 -10.03 21.77 13.65
C THR A 200 -9.74 20.84 14.83
N GLN A 201 -10.33 19.64 14.86
CA GLN A 201 -10.06 18.64 15.91
C GLN A 201 -8.60 18.17 15.87
N LEU A 202 -8.02 17.95 14.67
CA LEU A 202 -6.61 17.60 14.52
C LEU A 202 -5.69 18.69 15.08
N GLN A 203 -5.97 19.96 14.76
CA GLN A 203 -5.19 21.11 15.28
C GLN A 203 -5.23 21.18 16.82
N ALA A 204 -6.39 20.89 17.43
CA ALA A 204 -6.54 20.92 18.89
C ALA A 204 -5.65 19.86 19.59
N VAL A 205 -5.26 18.78 18.92
CA VAL A 205 -4.33 17.76 19.47
C VAL A 205 -2.91 17.91 18.91
N GLY A 206 -2.58 19.02 18.25
CA GLY A 206 -1.24 19.31 17.71
C GLY A 206 -0.89 18.56 16.42
N LEU A 207 -1.88 18.02 15.72
CA LEU A 207 -1.72 17.42 14.41
C LEU A 207 -2.14 18.42 13.32
N SER A 208 -1.49 18.35 12.16
CA SER A 208 -1.80 19.22 11.02
C SER A 208 -1.98 18.42 9.74
N GLY A 209 -2.81 18.92 8.85
CA GLY A 209 -3.09 18.35 7.55
C GLY A 209 -3.81 19.36 6.66
N HIS A 210 -4.14 18.94 5.46
CA HIS A 210 -4.93 19.74 4.50
C HIS A 210 -5.96 18.84 3.82
N ALA A 211 -7.03 19.45 3.35
CA ALA A 211 -8.11 18.76 2.64
C ALA A 211 -7.61 18.19 1.30
N VAL A 212 -8.05 16.98 0.97
CA VAL A 212 -7.83 16.32 -0.32
C VAL A 212 -9.10 15.61 -0.77
N GLY A 213 -9.60 15.95 -1.96
CA GLY A 213 -10.91 15.48 -2.40
C GLY A 213 -12.05 15.91 -1.48
N GLU A 214 -13.16 15.20 -1.53
CA GLU A 214 -14.38 15.53 -0.78
C GLU A 214 -14.31 15.07 0.68
N PHE A 215 -13.75 13.90 0.94
CA PHE A 215 -13.73 13.25 2.26
C PHE A 215 -12.36 13.17 2.90
N GLY A 216 -11.31 13.53 2.17
CA GLY A 216 -9.93 13.25 2.54
C GLY A 216 -9.24 14.36 3.30
N ILE A 217 -8.33 13.95 4.19
CA ILE A 217 -7.32 14.82 4.81
C ILE A 217 -5.97 14.13 4.66
N GLU A 218 -5.01 14.81 4.06
CA GLU A 218 -3.61 14.37 4.05
C GLU A 218 -2.89 15.01 5.24
N LEU A 219 -2.34 14.17 6.12
CA LEU A 219 -1.57 14.66 7.27
C LEU A 219 -0.20 15.17 6.83
N THR A 220 0.23 16.30 7.36
CA THR A 220 1.58 16.85 7.15
C THR A 220 2.66 15.89 7.64
N LYS A 221 2.38 15.14 8.71
CA LYS A 221 3.23 14.11 9.27
C LYS A 221 2.37 12.94 9.73
N ALA A 222 2.78 11.72 9.36
CA ALA A 222 2.09 10.52 9.83
C ALA A 222 2.08 10.44 11.36
N ALA A 223 0.94 10.02 11.91
CA ALA A 223 0.72 9.87 13.35
C ALA A 223 0.16 8.48 13.67
N PRO A 224 0.44 7.93 14.86
CA PRO A 224 -0.25 6.72 15.35
C PRO A 224 -1.77 6.93 15.36
N VAL A 225 -2.52 5.91 14.93
CA VAL A 225 -3.99 6.02 14.83
C VAL A 225 -4.65 6.30 16.19
N GLN A 226 -4.01 5.94 17.29
CA GLN A 226 -4.48 6.22 18.65
C GLN A 226 -4.44 7.72 19.01
N GLN A 227 -3.69 8.53 18.27
CA GLN A 227 -3.61 9.98 18.43
C GLN A 227 -4.66 10.73 17.60
N LEU A 228 -5.33 10.03 16.68
CA LEU A 228 -6.36 10.63 15.84
C LEU A 228 -7.66 10.80 16.63
N PRO A 229 -8.22 12.01 16.73
CA PRO A 229 -9.49 12.24 17.45
C PRO A 229 -10.59 11.33 16.90
N GLY A 230 -11.28 10.61 17.79
CA GLY A 230 -12.42 9.77 17.46
C GLY A 230 -12.13 8.60 16.52
N PHE A 231 -10.87 8.17 16.32
CA PHE A 231 -10.56 7.03 15.45
C PHE A 231 -11.24 5.75 15.93
N ALA A 232 -11.17 5.46 17.23
CA ALA A 232 -11.82 4.28 17.81
C ALA A 232 -13.34 4.33 17.68
N GLN A 233 -13.93 5.52 17.61
CA GLN A 233 -15.37 5.77 17.44
C GLN A 233 -15.78 5.85 15.95
N GLY A 234 -14.88 5.60 15.02
CA GLY A 234 -15.19 5.57 13.61
C GLY A 234 -15.38 6.95 12.95
N MET A 235 -14.85 8.02 13.53
CA MET A 235 -14.90 9.36 12.92
C MET A 235 -14.04 9.47 11.67
N VAL A 236 -12.96 8.70 11.60
CA VAL A 236 -12.08 8.63 10.43
C VAL A 236 -11.57 7.23 10.16
N SER A 237 -11.15 7.00 8.94
CA SER A 237 -10.41 5.81 8.50
C SER A 237 -9.11 6.22 7.81
N VAL A 238 -8.06 5.41 7.96
CA VAL A 238 -6.84 5.60 7.16
C VAL A 238 -7.10 4.97 5.80
N GLN A 239 -7.13 5.79 4.76
CA GLN A 239 -7.38 5.32 3.39
C GLN A 239 -6.70 6.26 2.39
N ASP A 240 -6.02 5.69 1.40
CA ASP A 240 -5.41 6.46 0.31
C ASP A 240 -6.44 7.29 -0.45
N ALA A 241 -6.04 8.49 -0.92
CA ALA A 241 -6.95 9.40 -1.61
C ALA A 241 -7.54 8.77 -2.87
N ALA A 242 -6.75 8.01 -3.66
CA ALA A 242 -7.29 7.30 -4.81
C ALA A 242 -8.30 6.21 -4.43
N ALA A 243 -8.10 5.52 -3.30
CA ALA A 243 -9.04 4.49 -2.84
C ALA A 243 -10.41 5.06 -2.40
N GLN A 244 -10.48 6.36 -2.09
CA GLN A 244 -11.71 7.04 -1.69
C GLN A 244 -12.69 7.27 -2.86
N TRP A 245 -12.26 7.12 -4.11
CA TRP A 245 -13.13 7.28 -5.28
C TRP A 245 -14.15 6.16 -5.45
N ALA A 246 -13.93 4.98 -4.87
CA ALA A 246 -14.74 3.79 -5.13
C ALA A 246 -16.23 3.97 -4.80
N ALA A 247 -16.55 4.41 -3.58
CA ALA A 247 -17.94 4.55 -3.13
C ALA A 247 -18.67 5.72 -3.81
N PRO A 248 -18.13 6.94 -3.90
CA PRO A 248 -18.77 8.03 -4.63
C PRO A 248 -19.06 7.67 -6.10
N LEU A 249 -18.10 7.03 -6.77
CA LEU A 249 -18.24 6.65 -8.16
C LEU A 249 -19.33 5.59 -8.37
N LEU A 250 -19.44 4.61 -7.45
CA LEU A 250 -20.47 3.57 -7.52
C LEU A 250 -21.87 4.15 -7.30
N LEU A 251 -22.02 5.03 -6.30
CA LEU A 251 -23.31 5.58 -5.88
C LEU A 251 -23.79 6.76 -6.75
N GLN A 252 -22.91 7.34 -7.55
CA GLN A 252 -23.25 8.49 -8.40
C GLN A 252 -24.42 8.18 -9.34
N GLY A 253 -25.53 8.93 -9.18
CA GLY A 253 -26.75 8.78 -10.00
C GLY A 253 -27.71 7.70 -9.49
N LEU A 254 -27.41 7.01 -8.41
CA LEU A 254 -28.35 6.15 -7.69
C LEU A 254 -29.07 6.96 -6.60
N ASP A 255 -30.32 6.59 -6.33
CA ASP A 255 -31.10 7.17 -5.24
C ASP A 255 -30.68 6.54 -3.90
N THR A 256 -29.75 7.17 -3.20
CA THR A 256 -29.23 6.71 -1.90
C THR A 256 -30.19 6.87 -0.72
N THR A 257 -31.36 7.47 -0.94
CA THR A 257 -32.43 7.51 0.08
C THR A 257 -33.19 6.19 0.19
N GLN A 258 -33.09 5.34 -0.83
CA GLN A 258 -33.67 4.01 -0.85
C GLN A 258 -32.73 2.95 -0.29
N SER A 259 -33.29 1.82 0.11
CA SER A 259 -32.49 0.66 0.55
C SER A 259 -31.90 -0.07 -0.65
N LEU A 260 -30.73 0.36 -1.11
CA LEU A 260 -30.01 -0.28 -2.20
C LEU A 260 -29.40 -1.61 -1.75
N ARG A 261 -29.50 -2.64 -2.61
CA ARG A 261 -28.73 -3.88 -2.45
C ARG A 261 -27.37 -3.72 -3.14
N ILE A 262 -26.30 -3.72 -2.37
CA ILE A 262 -24.94 -3.50 -2.86
C ILE A 262 -24.09 -4.72 -2.57
N LEU A 263 -23.29 -5.15 -3.56
CA LEU A 263 -22.25 -6.15 -3.41
C LEU A 263 -20.87 -5.48 -3.41
N ASP A 264 -20.06 -5.75 -2.39
CA ASP A 264 -18.61 -5.50 -2.38
C ASP A 264 -17.91 -6.86 -2.56
N ALA A 265 -17.45 -7.15 -3.76
CA ALA A 265 -17.09 -8.50 -4.19
C ALA A 265 -15.70 -8.98 -3.74
N CYS A 266 -14.79 -8.06 -3.32
CA CYS A 266 -13.45 -8.37 -2.79
C CYS A 266 -13.14 -7.38 -1.66
N ALA A 267 -13.92 -7.47 -0.57
CA ALA A 267 -14.14 -6.38 0.37
C ALA A 267 -12.96 -6.07 1.31
N ALA A 268 -12.11 -7.08 1.60
CA ALA A 268 -11.11 -6.91 2.66
C ALA A 268 -10.02 -5.87 2.31
N PRO A 269 -9.68 -5.00 3.28
CA PRO A 269 -9.98 -5.05 4.72
C PRO A 269 -11.26 -4.29 5.16
N GLY A 270 -12.20 -3.99 4.27
CA GLY A 270 -13.49 -3.37 4.60
C GLY A 270 -13.53 -1.85 4.51
N GLY A 271 -12.47 -1.22 4.02
CA GLY A 271 -12.41 0.25 3.92
C GLY A 271 -13.40 0.83 2.91
N LYS A 272 -13.61 0.16 1.76
CA LYS A 272 -14.58 0.55 0.74
C LYS A 272 -16.01 0.18 1.17
N THR A 273 -16.22 -0.99 1.79
CA THR A 273 -17.49 -1.40 2.40
C THR A 273 -17.97 -0.36 3.42
N GLY A 274 -17.09 0.06 4.35
CA GLY A 274 -17.40 1.10 5.32
C GLY A 274 -17.79 2.42 4.64
N HIS A 275 -17.06 2.84 3.60
CA HIS A 275 -17.36 4.08 2.88
C HIS A 275 -18.74 4.04 2.18
N LEU A 276 -19.11 2.91 1.59
CA LEU A 276 -20.46 2.71 1.02
C LEU A 276 -21.55 2.91 2.07
N LEU A 277 -21.37 2.33 3.25
CA LEU A 277 -22.33 2.45 4.36
C LEU A 277 -22.33 3.83 5.03
N GLU A 278 -21.20 4.55 5.03
CA GLU A 278 -21.13 5.94 5.46
C GLU A 278 -21.94 6.87 4.52
N MET A 279 -21.91 6.61 3.21
CA MET A 279 -22.62 7.41 2.19
C MET A 279 -24.07 6.99 1.95
N CYS A 280 -24.39 5.70 2.18
CA CYS A 280 -25.73 5.14 2.01
C CYS A 280 -26.06 4.25 3.22
N PRO A 281 -26.45 4.85 4.38
CA PRO A 281 -26.68 4.10 5.62
C PRO A 281 -27.83 3.08 5.55
N SER A 282 -28.78 3.30 4.63
CA SER A 282 -29.92 2.38 4.38
C SER A 282 -29.56 1.17 3.49
N ALA A 283 -28.36 1.15 2.90
CA ALA A 283 -27.96 0.09 1.99
C ALA A 283 -27.82 -1.28 2.69
N GLN A 284 -28.27 -2.32 1.98
CA GLN A 284 -28.03 -3.71 2.35
C GLN A 284 -26.76 -4.19 1.64
N VAL A 285 -25.62 -4.08 2.32
CA VAL A 285 -24.32 -4.44 1.75
C VAL A 285 -23.99 -5.89 2.04
N THR A 286 -23.68 -6.66 0.98
CA THR A 286 -23.02 -7.96 1.08
C THR A 286 -21.54 -7.78 0.75
N ALA A 287 -20.67 -8.13 1.68
CA ALA A 287 -19.21 -8.01 1.56
C ALA A 287 -18.59 -9.41 1.45
N LEU A 288 -17.90 -9.70 0.34
CA LEU A 288 -17.23 -10.97 0.12
C LEU A 288 -15.72 -10.83 0.19
N ASP A 289 -15.05 -11.80 0.77
CA ASP A 289 -13.64 -12.08 0.53
C ASP A 289 -13.40 -13.59 0.59
N VAL A 290 -12.45 -14.09 -0.18
CA VAL A 290 -12.16 -15.52 -0.25
C VAL A 290 -11.48 -16.04 1.03
N ASP A 291 -10.80 -15.18 1.77
CA ASP A 291 -10.03 -15.54 2.96
C ASP A 291 -10.82 -15.24 4.24
N PRO A 292 -11.18 -16.26 5.05
CA PRO A 292 -11.90 -16.07 6.32
C PRO A 292 -11.21 -15.10 7.29
N ALA A 293 -9.87 -15.15 7.40
CA ALA A 293 -9.14 -14.26 8.31
C ALA A 293 -9.18 -12.80 7.81
N ARG A 294 -9.30 -12.60 6.51
CA ARG A 294 -9.53 -11.27 5.94
C ARG A 294 -10.97 -10.80 6.17
N CYS A 295 -11.96 -11.69 6.15
CA CYS A 295 -13.35 -11.39 6.51
C CYS A 295 -13.47 -10.92 7.98
N GLU A 296 -12.72 -11.52 8.90
CA GLU A 296 -12.66 -11.04 10.31
C GLU A 296 -12.17 -9.60 10.40
N ARG A 297 -11.18 -9.21 9.57
CA ARG A 297 -10.70 -7.81 9.51
C ARG A 297 -11.77 -6.86 8.97
N VAL A 298 -12.57 -7.31 8.00
CA VAL A 298 -13.74 -6.55 7.51
C VAL A 298 -14.70 -6.32 8.67
N GLN A 299 -15.07 -7.38 9.40
CA GLN A 299 -15.99 -7.28 10.52
C GLN A 299 -15.48 -6.33 11.62
N HIS A 300 -14.22 -6.46 12.06
CA HIS A 300 -13.62 -5.57 13.05
C HIS A 300 -13.64 -4.10 12.59
N ASN A 301 -13.44 -3.84 11.29
CA ASN A 301 -13.51 -2.47 10.79
C ASN A 301 -14.94 -1.93 10.76
N LEU A 302 -15.93 -2.74 10.39
CA LEU A 302 -17.35 -2.39 10.44
C LEU A 302 -17.82 -2.14 11.88
N ASP A 303 -17.40 -2.96 12.85
CA ASP A 303 -17.69 -2.80 14.27
C ASP A 303 -17.16 -1.45 14.79
N ARG A 304 -15.90 -1.12 14.45
CA ARG A 304 -15.28 0.18 14.78
C ARG A 304 -16.04 1.35 14.18
N LEU A 305 -16.52 1.23 12.94
CA LEU A 305 -17.32 2.24 12.25
C LEU A 305 -18.77 2.28 12.74
N GLN A 306 -19.22 1.26 13.51
CA GLN A 306 -20.59 1.07 13.99
C GLN A 306 -21.60 0.98 12.84
N VAL A 307 -21.25 0.27 11.79
CA VAL A 307 -22.10 -0.03 10.63
C VAL A 307 -22.18 -1.55 10.42
N GLN A 308 -23.18 -2.01 9.68
CA GLN A 308 -23.42 -3.44 9.48
C GLN A 308 -23.45 -3.81 7.99
N ALA A 309 -22.80 -4.92 7.66
CA ALA A 309 -22.91 -5.59 6.37
C ALA A 309 -22.99 -7.11 6.58
N ARG A 310 -23.51 -7.82 5.59
CA ARG A 310 -23.43 -9.29 5.55
C ARG A 310 -22.06 -9.69 5.03
N VAL A 311 -21.13 -10.06 5.93
CA VAL A 311 -19.77 -10.49 5.58
C VAL A 311 -19.76 -12.00 5.34
N ILE A 312 -19.24 -12.44 4.19
CA ILE A 312 -19.22 -13.87 3.79
C ILE A 312 -17.83 -14.23 3.29
N ALA A 313 -17.24 -15.28 3.84
CA ALA A 313 -16.03 -15.89 3.32
C ALA A 313 -16.38 -16.80 2.13
N ALA A 314 -16.23 -16.29 0.89
CA ALA A 314 -16.57 -17.02 -0.32
C ALA A 314 -15.80 -16.49 -1.53
N ASP A 315 -15.58 -17.36 -2.53
CA ASP A 315 -15.07 -16.95 -3.83
C ASP A 315 -16.20 -16.27 -4.62
N ALA A 316 -16.05 -14.99 -4.89
CA ALA A 316 -17.02 -14.20 -5.66
C ALA A 316 -17.30 -14.80 -7.06
N ALA A 317 -16.35 -15.56 -7.62
CA ALA A 317 -16.52 -16.26 -8.89
C ALA A 317 -17.38 -17.55 -8.78
N GLN A 318 -17.80 -17.93 -7.60
CA GLN A 318 -18.66 -19.12 -7.35
C GLN A 318 -20.02 -18.68 -6.79
N SER A 319 -20.78 -17.89 -7.57
CA SER A 319 -22.02 -17.23 -7.13
C SER A 319 -23.04 -18.20 -6.53
N ALA A 320 -23.13 -19.44 -6.99
CA ALA A 320 -24.03 -20.46 -6.46
C ALA A 320 -23.82 -20.77 -4.96
N SER A 321 -22.64 -20.44 -4.39
CA SER A 321 -22.31 -20.73 -2.98
C SER A 321 -22.72 -19.64 -1.98
N TRP A 322 -23.01 -18.42 -2.46
CA TRP A 322 -23.25 -17.28 -1.59
C TRP A 322 -24.42 -16.37 -2.01
N TRP A 323 -24.81 -16.40 -3.31
CA TRP A 323 -25.87 -15.56 -3.84
C TRP A 323 -27.24 -16.15 -3.56
N ASP A 324 -28.16 -15.30 -3.14
CA ASP A 324 -29.53 -15.67 -2.76
C ASP A 324 -30.57 -15.60 -3.95
N GLY A 325 -30.08 -15.32 -5.15
CA GLY A 325 -30.92 -15.21 -6.35
C GLY A 325 -31.46 -13.81 -6.63
N ALA A 326 -31.38 -12.88 -5.67
CA ALA A 326 -31.86 -11.51 -5.87
C ALA A 326 -30.72 -10.60 -6.43
N GLN A 327 -31.02 -9.89 -7.51
CA GLN A 327 -30.05 -9.00 -8.16
C GLN A 327 -29.68 -7.79 -7.30
N PHE A 328 -28.50 -7.24 -7.56
CA PHE A 328 -27.94 -6.06 -6.89
C PHE A 328 -28.23 -4.79 -7.68
N ASP A 329 -28.48 -3.69 -6.98
CA ASP A 329 -28.57 -2.35 -7.55
C ASP A 329 -27.19 -1.81 -7.94
N ALA A 330 -26.16 -2.20 -7.17
CA ALA A 330 -24.78 -1.79 -7.39
C ALA A 330 -23.78 -2.89 -7.01
N ILE A 331 -22.70 -3.01 -7.77
CA ILE A 331 -21.60 -3.95 -7.51
C ILE A 331 -20.28 -3.20 -7.52
N LEU A 332 -19.54 -3.28 -6.41
CA LEU A 332 -18.14 -2.87 -6.34
C LEU A 332 -17.26 -4.11 -6.53
N LEU A 333 -16.42 -4.10 -7.54
CA LEU A 333 -15.40 -5.10 -7.76
C LEU A 333 -14.02 -4.48 -7.61
N ASP A 334 -13.51 -4.46 -6.37
CA ASP A 334 -12.11 -4.12 -6.07
C ASP A 334 -11.26 -5.37 -6.31
N ALA A 335 -10.95 -5.62 -7.59
CA ALA A 335 -10.46 -6.90 -8.05
C ALA A 335 -9.05 -7.24 -7.54
N PRO A 336 -8.76 -8.52 -7.23
CA PRO A 336 -7.41 -8.94 -6.91
C PRO A 336 -6.48 -8.62 -8.07
N CYS A 337 -5.33 -7.98 -7.79
CA CYS A 337 -4.41 -7.48 -8.79
C CYS A 337 -2.95 -7.60 -8.33
N THR A 338 -2.01 -7.21 -9.18
CA THR A 338 -0.58 -7.19 -8.82
C THR A 338 -0.26 -6.21 -7.69
N ALA A 339 -1.15 -5.28 -7.37
CA ALA A 339 -0.92 -4.18 -6.44
C ALA A 339 0.25 -3.26 -6.86
N SER A 340 0.47 -3.14 -8.17
CA SER A 340 1.61 -2.41 -8.74
C SER A 340 1.53 -0.90 -8.48
N GLY A 341 0.34 -0.36 -8.21
CA GLY A 341 0.14 1.06 -7.93
C GLY A 341 0.45 1.48 -6.49
N ILE A 342 0.51 0.54 -5.55
CA ILE A 342 0.71 0.83 -4.12
C ILE A 342 2.13 0.54 -3.63
N GLY A 343 3.11 0.46 -4.54
CA GLY A 343 4.50 0.10 -4.24
C GLY A 343 5.19 1.00 -3.21
N ARG A 344 4.73 2.23 -3.01
CA ARG A 344 5.27 3.11 -1.97
C ARG A 344 4.76 2.76 -0.56
N ARG A 345 3.56 2.15 -0.42
CA ARG A 345 3.01 1.63 0.84
C ARG A 345 3.45 0.20 1.12
N HIS A 346 3.59 -0.59 0.05
CA HIS A 346 4.00 -1.98 0.10
C HIS A 346 5.24 -2.19 -0.79
N PRO A 347 6.42 -1.73 -0.35
CA PRO A 347 7.62 -1.71 -1.18
C PRO A 347 8.18 -3.11 -1.50
N ASP A 348 7.71 -4.14 -0.82
CA ASP A 348 8.01 -5.55 -1.08
C ASP A 348 7.29 -6.09 -2.33
N VAL A 349 6.14 -5.53 -2.69
CA VAL A 349 5.32 -6.02 -3.81
C VAL A 349 6.13 -6.16 -5.09
N ARG A 350 6.95 -5.15 -5.43
CA ARG A 350 7.79 -5.17 -6.63
C ARG A 350 8.81 -6.31 -6.65
N TRP A 351 9.24 -6.78 -5.49
CA TRP A 351 10.21 -7.87 -5.33
C TRP A 351 9.56 -9.26 -5.22
N LEU A 352 8.28 -9.31 -4.86
CA LEU A 352 7.49 -10.53 -4.72
C LEU A 352 6.79 -10.93 -6.02
N ARG A 353 6.35 -9.96 -6.82
CA ARG A 353 5.63 -10.21 -8.07
C ARG A 353 6.55 -10.72 -9.18
N ARG A 354 5.99 -11.58 -10.02
CA ARG A 354 6.59 -12.09 -11.26
C ARG A 354 5.83 -11.54 -12.45
N GLU A 355 6.45 -11.50 -13.60
CA GLU A 355 5.80 -11.04 -14.84
C GLU A 355 4.55 -11.87 -15.17
N SER A 356 4.60 -13.19 -14.93
CA SER A 356 3.47 -14.11 -15.15
C SER A 356 2.24 -13.80 -14.28
N ASP A 357 2.41 -13.16 -13.11
CA ASP A 357 1.30 -12.83 -12.21
C ASP A 357 0.34 -11.84 -12.86
N VAL A 358 0.83 -10.95 -13.75
CA VAL A 358 -0.01 -9.97 -14.46
C VAL A 358 -1.08 -10.68 -15.29
N GLY A 359 -0.69 -11.66 -16.11
CA GLY A 359 -1.62 -12.42 -16.93
C GLY A 359 -2.57 -13.32 -16.12
N GLN A 360 -2.05 -13.94 -15.04
CA GLN A 360 -2.85 -14.80 -14.17
C GLN A 360 -3.94 -14.00 -13.44
N LEU A 361 -3.59 -12.85 -12.88
CA LEU A 361 -4.56 -11.98 -12.18
C LEU A 361 -5.55 -11.35 -13.16
N ALA A 362 -5.11 -10.96 -14.36
CA ALA A 362 -6.00 -10.49 -15.42
C ALA A 362 -7.05 -11.54 -15.81
N ALA A 363 -6.68 -12.82 -15.84
CA ALA A 363 -7.64 -13.90 -16.10
C ALA A 363 -8.67 -14.07 -14.97
N ILE A 364 -8.24 -13.92 -13.71
CA ILE A 364 -9.14 -13.92 -12.53
C ILE A 364 -10.11 -12.74 -12.61
N GLN A 365 -9.62 -11.54 -12.91
CA GLN A 365 -10.42 -10.32 -13.05
C GLN A 365 -11.47 -10.47 -14.14
N LYS A 366 -11.09 -11.02 -15.30
CA LYS A 366 -12.02 -11.32 -16.39
C LYS A 366 -13.15 -12.25 -15.93
N LYS A 367 -12.79 -13.35 -15.24
CA LYS A 367 -13.75 -14.31 -14.69
C LYS A 367 -14.72 -13.64 -13.71
N LEU A 368 -14.21 -12.81 -12.80
CA LEU A 368 -15.02 -12.08 -11.82
C LEU A 368 -16.01 -11.14 -12.52
N LEU A 369 -15.57 -10.33 -13.48
CA LEU A 369 -16.46 -9.46 -14.27
C LEU A 369 -17.57 -10.25 -14.95
N GLN A 370 -17.24 -11.37 -15.60
CA GLN A 370 -18.22 -12.23 -16.28
C GLN A 370 -19.21 -12.88 -15.33
N THR A 371 -18.77 -13.28 -14.13
CA THR A 371 -19.64 -13.92 -13.13
C THR A 371 -20.58 -12.93 -12.46
N LEU A 372 -20.07 -11.71 -12.18
CA LEU A 372 -20.82 -10.73 -11.40
C LEU A 372 -21.78 -9.89 -12.24
N TRP A 373 -21.49 -9.69 -13.53
CA TRP A 373 -22.34 -8.87 -14.41
C TRP A 373 -23.80 -9.34 -14.50
N PRO A 374 -24.12 -10.65 -14.63
CA PRO A 374 -25.50 -11.13 -14.62
C PRO A 374 -26.26 -10.85 -13.34
N LEU A 375 -25.55 -10.70 -12.20
CA LEU A 375 -26.14 -10.44 -10.89
C LEU A 375 -26.57 -8.99 -10.70
N LEU A 376 -26.20 -8.11 -11.62
CA LEU A 376 -26.57 -6.70 -11.61
C LEU A 376 -27.96 -6.51 -12.24
N LYS A 377 -28.81 -5.68 -11.62
CA LYS A 377 -30.12 -5.28 -12.20
C LYS A 377 -29.94 -4.48 -13.49
N PRO A 378 -30.89 -4.52 -14.42
CA PRO A 378 -31.00 -3.49 -15.45
C PRO A 378 -31.04 -2.10 -14.82
N GLY A 379 -30.31 -1.13 -15.40
CA GLY A 379 -30.11 0.21 -14.83
C GLY A 379 -29.08 0.29 -13.70
N GLY A 380 -28.65 -0.84 -13.12
CA GLY A 380 -27.69 -0.89 -12.04
C GLY A 380 -26.25 -0.51 -12.44
N HIS A 381 -25.42 -0.20 -11.46
CA HIS A 381 -24.03 0.23 -11.66
C HIS A 381 -23.03 -0.83 -11.18
N LEU A 382 -21.97 -1.02 -11.95
CA LEU A 382 -20.78 -1.76 -11.54
C LEU A 382 -19.55 -0.84 -11.59
N VAL A 383 -18.84 -0.73 -10.47
CA VAL A 383 -17.50 -0.13 -10.46
C VAL A 383 -16.47 -1.23 -10.37
N TYR A 384 -15.66 -1.32 -11.41
CA TYR A 384 -14.44 -2.11 -11.43
C TYR A 384 -13.27 -1.24 -11.03
N CYS A 385 -12.48 -1.68 -10.06
CA CYS A 385 -11.24 -1.01 -9.70
C CYS A 385 -10.11 -1.99 -9.35
N THR A 386 -8.89 -1.52 -9.52
CA THR A 386 -7.66 -2.22 -9.11
C THR A 386 -6.66 -1.21 -8.59
N CYS A 387 -5.83 -1.59 -7.63
CA CYS A 387 -4.64 -0.82 -7.24
C CYS A 387 -3.44 -1.17 -8.13
N SER A 388 -3.65 -1.22 -9.43
CA SER A 388 -2.64 -1.54 -10.45
C SER A 388 -2.44 -0.39 -11.42
N ILE A 389 -1.18 -0.21 -11.84
CA ILE A 389 -0.80 0.71 -12.93
C ILE A 389 -0.72 -0.01 -14.29
N PHE A 390 -0.78 -1.34 -14.32
CA PHE A 390 -0.65 -2.08 -15.57
C PHE A 390 -1.95 -2.05 -16.38
N LEU A 391 -1.85 -1.71 -17.68
CA LEU A 391 -3.01 -1.64 -18.59
C LEU A 391 -3.76 -2.96 -18.66
N ALA A 392 -3.07 -4.09 -18.57
CA ALA A 392 -3.67 -5.42 -18.60
C ALA A 392 -4.65 -5.69 -17.45
N GLU A 393 -4.49 -5.03 -16.29
CA GLU A 393 -5.35 -5.16 -15.11
C GLU A 393 -6.37 -4.00 -14.97
N GLY A 394 -6.41 -3.10 -15.92
CA GLY A 394 -7.29 -1.93 -15.94
C GLY A 394 -7.98 -1.76 -17.30
N HIS A 395 -7.46 -0.83 -18.09
CA HIS A 395 -8.06 -0.41 -19.36
C HIS A 395 -8.34 -1.59 -20.31
N SER A 396 -7.40 -2.51 -20.50
CA SER A 396 -7.55 -3.65 -21.41
C SER A 396 -8.65 -4.62 -20.96
N GLN A 397 -8.84 -4.79 -19.64
CA GLN A 397 -9.93 -5.61 -19.10
C GLN A 397 -11.29 -5.04 -19.49
N ILE A 398 -11.47 -3.74 -19.29
CA ILE A 398 -12.75 -3.07 -19.55
C ILE A 398 -13.03 -2.99 -21.05
N GLN A 399 -12.03 -2.70 -21.87
CA GLN A 399 -12.19 -2.75 -23.33
C GLN A 399 -12.67 -4.12 -23.80
N THR A 400 -12.01 -5.19 -23.35
CA THR A 400 -12.40 -6.56 -23.69
C THR A 400 -13.79 -6.90 -23.17
N PHE A 401 -14.13 -6.48 -21.95
CA PHE A 401 -15.44 -6.71 -21.36
C PHE A 401 -16.57 -6.07 -22.19
N LEU A 402 -16.40 -4.79 -22.58
CA LEU A 402 -17.37 -4.05 -23.37
C LEU A 402 -17.59 -4.64 -24.76
N GLN A 403 -16.56 -5.23 -25.39
CA GLN A 403 -16.68 -5.91 -26.68
C GLN A 403 -17.60 -7.16 -26.62
N HIS A 404 -17.68 -7.81 -25.46
CA HIS A 404 -18.43 -9.05 -25.29
C HIS A 404 -19.78 -8.88 -24.58
N ASN A 405 -20.04 -7.69 -24.00
CA ASN A 405 -21.26 -7.40 -23.24
C ASN A 405 -21.94 -6.15 -23.82
N THR A 406 -22.80 -6.35 -24.82
CA THR A 406 -23.48 -5.26 -25.55
C THR A 406 -24.49 -4.49 -24.69
N ASP A 407 -24.91 -5.07 -23.55
CA ASP A 407 -25.75 -4.45 -22.53
C ASP A 407 -24.98 -3.59 -21.51
N ALA A 408 -23.65 -3.55 -21.61
CA ALA A 408 -22.81 -2.70 -20.77
C ALA A 408 -22.57 -1.32 -21.42
N VAL A 409 -22.81 -0.27 -20.65
CA VAL A 409 -22.52 1.13 -21.02
C VAL A 409 -21.38 1.64 -20.15
N PHE A 410 -20.30 2.12 -20.77
CA PHE A 410 -19.22 2.78 -20.05
C PHE A 410 -19.63 4.21 -19.67
N LEU A 411 -19.55 4.52 -18.38
CA LEU A 411 -19.87 5.84 -17.85
C LEU A 411 -18.57 6.62 -17.54
N PRO A 412 -18.63 7.98 -17.45
CA PRO A 412 -17.47 8.78 -17.07
C PRO A 412 -16.78 8.24 -15.82
N SER A 413 -15.49 8.00 -15.93
CA SER A 413 -14.67 7.36 -14.91
C SER A 413 -13.25 7.91 -14.94
N PRO A 414 -12.51 7.93 -13.80
CA PRO A 414 -11.15 8.44 -13.76
C PRO A 414 -10.16 7.71 -14.69
N GLY A 415 -10.41 6.41 -15.01
CA GLY A 415 -9.43 5.59 -15.71
C GLY A 415 -8.22 5.26 -14.82
N HIS A 416 -7.02 5.30 -15.39
CA HIS A 416 -5.78 5.14 -14.62
C HIS A 416 -5.41 6.41 -13.87
N LEU A 417 -5.36 6.32 -12.55
CA LEU A 417 -4.75 7.29 -11.65
C LEU A 417 -3.30 6.85 -11.41
N MET A 418 -2.33 7.65 -11.86
CA MET A 418 -0.91 7.33 -11.67
C MET A 418 -0.41 7.83 -10.32
N PRO A 419 0.50 7.10 -9.64
CA PRO A 419 1.06 7.57 -8.39
C PRO A 419 1.76 8.92 -8.63
N GLN A 420 1.39 9.91 -7.83
CA GLN A 420 1.97 11.26 -7.91
C GLN A 420 2.76 11.57 -6.65
N ASN A 421 3.85 12.34 -6.83
CA ASN A 421 4.66 12.88 -5.75
C ASN A 421 4.73 14.40 -5.93
N ARG A 422 4.31 15.17 -4.92
CA ARG A 422 4.29 16.65 -4.95
C ARG A 422 5.64 17.29 -5.27
N THR A 423 6.74 16.63 -4.92
CA THR A 423 8.09 17.16 -5.17
C THR A 423 8.46 17.22 -6.65
N MET A 424 7.71 16.55 -7.54
CA MET A 424 8.03 16.39 -8.95
C MET A 424 7.12 17.18 -9.92
N SER A 425 6.02 17.78 -9.48
CA SER A 425 5.10 18.49 -10.36
C SER A 425 4.49 19.73 -9.69
N PRO A 426 5.01 20.94 -9.96
CA PRO A 426 4.44 22.19 -9.44
C PRO A 426 3.27 22.72 -10.27
N SER A 427 2.60 21.92 -11.10
CA SER A 427 1.45 22.40 -11.87
C SER A 427 0.21 22.53 -10.97
N VAL A 428 -0.19 23.77 -10.75
CA VAL A 428 -1.21 24.25 -9.82
C VAL A 428 -2.66 23.82 -10.15
N GLN A 429 -2.89 23.02 -11.20
CA GLN A 429 -4.26 22.74 -11.69
C GLN A 429 -4.90 21.42 -11.20
N ASP A 430 -4.17 20.55 -10.51
CA ASP A 430 -4.69 19.24 -10.05
C ASP A 430 -4.84 19.11 -8.52
N ASN A 431 -5.04 20.21 -7.83
CA ASN A 431 -5.16 20.29 -6.36
C ASN A 431 -6.38 19.57 -5.74
N GLN A 432 -7.21 18.88 -6.54
CA GLN A 432 -8.41 18.23 -6.00
C GLN A 432 -8.14 16.84 -5.41
N THR A 433 -7.09 16.16 -5.81
CA THR A 433 -6.86 14.73 -5.42
C THR A 433 -5.72 14.52 -4.41
N GLY A 434 -4.84 15.51 -4.16
CA GLY A 434 -3.67 15.34 -3.29
C GLY A 434 -2.66 14.32 -3.84
N GLU A 435 -1.69 13.89 -3.01
CA GLU A 435 -0.84 12.75 -3.33
C GLU A 435 -1.63 11.44 -3.17
N HIS A 436 -1.57 10.57 -4.16
CA HIS A 436 -2.28 9.29 -4.14
C HIS A 436 -1.47 8.15 -4.75
N ASP A 437 -1.85 6.94 -4.42
CA ASP A 437 -1.33 5.72 -5.02
C ASP A 437 -1.88 5.51 -6.44
N GLY A 438 -1.30 4.55 -7.15
CA GLY A 438 -1.78 4.16 -8.47
C GLY A 438 -3.04 3.28 -8.38
N PHE A 439 -4.08 3.68 -9.11
CA PHE A 439 -5.35 2.95 -9.22
C PHE A 439 -5.88 2.97 -10.64
N TYR A 440 -6.81 2.07 -10.91
CA TYR A 440 -7.66 2.13 -12.09
C TYR A 440 -9.11 2.07 -11.67
N TYR A 441 -9.97 2.86 -12.33
CA TYR A 441 -11.41 2.90 -12.11
C TYR A 441 -12.17 2.89 -13.42
N ALA A 442 -13.21 2.05 -13.51
CA ALA A 442 -14.20 2.05 -14.56
C ALA A 442 -15.59 1.89 -13.97
N ARG A 443 -16.52 2.76 -14.35
CA ARG A 443 -17.94 2.66 -14.00
C ARG A 443 -18.72 2.19 -15.21
N LEU A 444 -19.48 1.13 -15.01
CA LEU A 444 -20.33 0.51 -16.00
C LEU A 444 -21.78 0.57 -15.54
N GLN A 445 -22.71 0.81 -16.46
CA GLN A 445 -24.15 0.69 -16.23
C GLN A 445 -24.70 -0.42 -17.11
N LYS A 446 -25.56 -1.26 -16.54
CA LYS A 446 -26.31 -2.26 -17.31
C LYS A 446 -27.48 -1.57 -17.95
N ARG A 447 -27.66 -1.75 -19.27
CA ARG A 447 -28.83 -1.20 -19.97
C ARG A 447 -30.13 -1.70 -19.33
N PRO A 448 -31.16 -0.83 -19.28
CA PRO A 448 -32.50 -1.21 -18.82
C PRO A 448 -33.11 -2.36 -19.59
#